data_11cb5be5ab00220afb6cdf4615f71457
#
_entry.id   11cb5be5ab00220afb6cdf4615f71457
#
_cell.length_a   1.000
_cell.length_b   1.000
_cell.length_c   1.000
_cell.angle_alpha   90.00
_cell.angle_beta   90.00
_cell.angle_gamma   90.00
#
_symmetry.space_group_name_H-M   'P 1'
#
loop_
_entity.id
_entity.type
_entity.pdbx_description
1 polymer ?
#
loop_
_entity_poly.entity_id
_entity_poly.type
_entity_poly.pdbx_seq_one_letter_code
_entity_poly.pdbx_strand_id
1 'polypeptide(L)'
;MLMPKRVKRRKVFRGRMKGSAHRGNFLAYGDFGLQATEPHWITSQQIEAARIALTRYTKRGGQVWIKIFPDKPVTAKPAETRMGSGKGAPEYWVAVVKPGRVLFEIKDVPEETAREALRLASHKLPLKTKIIQREADDAKTEAGGEEQ
;
A
#
# COMPACT_ATOMS: atom_id res chain seq x y z
N MET A 1 2.09 -14.61 2.27
CA MET A 1 1.87 -13.31 1.62
C MET A 1 0.38 -12.98 1.60
N LEU A 2 0.07 -11.69 1.50
CA LEU A 2 -1.31 -11.23 1.49
C LEU A 2 -2.04 -11.70 0.23
N MET A 3 -3.21 -12.32 0.41
CA MET A 3 -4.11 -12.69 -0.67
C MET A 3 -5.52 -12.88 -0.12
N PRO A 4 -6.58 -12.71 -0.93
CA PRO A 4 -7.93 -12.94 -0.47
C PRO A 4 -8.18 -14.41 -0.11
N LYS A 5 -8.89 -14.64 1.00
CA LYS A 5 -9.27 -16.00 1.42
C LYS A 5 -10.37 -16.59 0.55
N ARG A 6 -11.30 -15.75 0.10
CA ARG A 6 -12.36 -16.14 -0.82
C ARG A 6 -12.44 -15.17 -1.98
N VAL A 7 -12.63 -15.69 -3.17
CA VAL A 7 -12.70 -14.88 -4.39
C VAL A 7 -13.94 -15.25 -5.17
N LYS A 8 -14.81 -14.28 -5.42
CA LYS A 8 -15.97 -14.48 -6.29
C LYS A 8 -15.57 -14.75 -7.73
N ARG A 9 -14.50 -14.09 -8.18
CA ARG A 9 -13.91 -14.29 -9.51
C ARG A 9 -12.40 -14.38 -9.38
N ARG A 10 -11.83 -15.46 -9.86
CA ARG A 10 -10.38 -15.65 -9.86
C ARG A 10 -9.69 -14.85 -10.96
N LYS A 11 -10.40 -14.54 -12.03
CA LYS A 11 -9.85 -13.85 -13.20
C LYS A 11 -10.62 -12.56 -13.40
N VAL A 12 -9.91 -11.45 -13.55
CA VAL A 12 -10.49 -10.12 -13.69
C VAL A 12 -9.83 -9.44 -14.89
N PHE A 13 -10.62 -8.66 -15.64
CA PHE A 13 -10.07 -7.88 -16.73
C PHE A 13 -9.15 -6.78 -16.21
N ARG A 14 -8.15 -6.43 -17.03
CA ARG A 14 -7.29 -5.30 -16.74
C ARG A 14 -8.12 -4.02 -16.80
N GLY A 15 -8.24 -3.33 -15.68
CA GLY A 15 -8.97 -2.07 -15.59
C GLY A 15 -8.10 -0.87 -15.98
N ARG A 16 -8.75 0.30 -16.04
CA ARG A 16 -8.06 1.57 -16.26
C ARG A 16 -7.62 2.18 -14.94
N MET A 17 -6.37 2.64 -14.86
CA MET A 17 -5.82 3.32 -13.69
C MET A 17 -5.92 4.83 -13.82
N LYS A 18 -7.14 5.34 -14.05
CA LYS A 18 -7.40 6.78 -14.17
C LYS A 18 -7.95 7.36 -12.87
N GLY A 19 -7.71 8.64 -12.68
CA GLY A 19 -8.23 9.39 -11.54
C GLY A 19 -7.35 9.33 -10.32
N SER A 20 -7.83 9.93 -9.25
CA SER A 20 -7.15 9.98 -7.95
C SER A 20 -7.92 9.18 -6.92
N ALA A 21 -7.26 8.80 -5.83
CA ALA A 21 -7.90 8.10 -4.74
C ALA A 21 -8.88 9.04 -4.02
N HIS A 22 -10.14 8.59 -3.88
CA HIS A 22 -11.17 9.29 -3.10
C HIS A 22 -11.28 8.75 -1.67
N ARG A 23 -10.77 7.54 -1.45
CA ARG A 23 -10.72 6.90 -0.13
C ARG A 23 -9.29 6.51 0.18
N GLY A 24 -8.93 6.56 1.46
CA GLY A 24 -7.58 6.22 1.89
C GLY A 24 -6.51 7.18 1.40
N ASN A 25 -6.88 8.47 1.23
CA ASN A 25 -5.96 9.51 0.78
C ASN A 25 -5.46 10.39 1.94
N PHE A 26 -5.72 10.01 3.17
CA PHE A 26 -5.29 10.72 4.36
C PHE A 26 -4.82 9.74 5.45
N LEU A 27 -4.06 10.25 6.42
CA LEU A 27 -3.61 9.44 7.54
C LEU A 27 -4.79 9.19 8.50
N ALA A 28 -5.11 7.91 8.71
CA ALA A 28 -6.20 7.51 9.58
C ALA A 28 -5.71 7.18 11.01
N TYR A 29 -4.59 6.50 11.13
CA TYR A 29 -4.09 5.98 12.41
C TYR A 29 -2.70 6.47 12.77
N GLY A 30 -1.82 6.66 11.78
CA GLY A 30 -0.42 6.96 11.99
C GLY A 30 -0.11 8.45 12.06
N ASP A 31 1.09 8.77 12.51
CA ASP A 31 1.63 10.13 12.50
C ASP A 31 2.33 10.44 11.18
N PHE A 32 2.85 9.40 10.53
CA PHE A 32 3.54 9.48 9.25
C PHE A 32 3.01 8.40 8.33
N GLY A 33 3.08 8.65 7.03
CA GLY A 33 2.66 7.66 6.04
C GLY A 33 3.39 7.80 4.74
N LEU A 34 3.27 6.76 3.93
CA LEU A 34 3.78 6.72 2.57
C LEU A 34 2.60 6.80 1.62
N GLN A 35 2.58 7.83 0.78
CA GLN A 35 1.48 8.11 -0.14
C GLN A 35 1.95 7.96 -1.58
N ALA A 36 1.15 7.31 -2.41
CA ALA A 36 1.44 7.17 -3.84
C ALA A 36 1.26 8.50 -4.56
N THR A 37 2.19 8.81 -5.47
CA THR A 37 2.11 10.00 -6.32
C THR A 37 1.80 9.66 -7.76
N GLU A 38 1.82 8.37 -8.11
CA GLU A 38 1.48 7.89 -9.45
C GLU A 38 0.67 6.60 -9.35
N PRO A 39 -0.11 6.25 -10.41
CA PRO A 39 -0.86 5.00 -10.39
C PRO A 39 0.05 3.81 -10.69
N HIS A 40 -0.17 2.70 -10.02
CA HIS A 40 0.55 1.46 -10.28
C HIS A 40 -0.15 0.25 -9.64
N TRP A 41 0.19 -0.93 -10.12
CA TRP A 41 -0.16 -2.18 -9.48
C TRP A 41 0.98 -2.62 -8.56
N ILE A 42 0.65 -2.87 -7.30
CA ILE A 42 1.64 -3.33 -6.32
C ILE A 42 1.34 -4.78 -5.97
N THR A 43 2.33 -5.66 -6.17
CA THR A 43 2.16 -7.08 -5.89
C THR A 43 2.19 -7.36 -4.39
N SER A 44 1.61 -8.49 -3.97
CA SER A 44 1.66 -8.91 -2.57
C SER A 44 3.10 -9.08 -2.09
N GLN A 45 4.00 -9.51 -2.95
CA GLN A 45 5.42 -9.66 -2.64
C GLN A 45 6.09 -8.31 -2.37
N GLN A 46 5.76 -7.29 -3.16
CA GLN A 46 6.27 -5.93 -2.97
C GLN A 46 5.74 -5.32 -1.66
N ILE A 47 4.46 -5.52 -1.36
CA ILE A 47 3.88 -5.07 -0.10
C ILE A 47 4.60 -5.70 1.09
N GLU A 48 4.82 -7.01 1.03
CA GLU A 48 5.51 -7.74 2.10
C GLU A 48 6.96 -7.29 2.24
N ALA A 49 7.67 -7.08 1.14
CA ALA A 49 9.05 -6.60 1.15
C ALA A 49 9.14 -5.19 1.79
N ALA A 50 8.22 -4.31 1.46
CA ALA A 50 8.17 -2.96 2.03
C ALA A 50 7.86 -3.01 3.54
N ARG A 51 6.92 -3.86 3.96
CA ARG A 51 6.60 -4.07 5.37
C ARG A 51 7.81 -4.55 6.15
N ILE A 52 8.54 -5.51 5.63
CA ILE A 52 9.75 -6.06 6.26
C ILE A 52 10.82 -4.98 6.41
N ALA A 53 11.06 -4.19 5.36
CA ALA A 53 12.03 -3.09 5.41
C ALA A 53 11.65 -2.07 6.49
N LEU A 54 10.37 -1.75 6.60
CA LEU A 54 9.86 -0.81 7.57
C LEU A 54 10.06 -1.32 9.01
N THR A 55 9.64 -2.55 9.27
CA THR A 55 9.73 -3.14 10.62
C THR A 55 11.16 -3.42 11.06
N ARG A 56 12.05 -3.78 10.14
CA ARG A 56 13.47 -3.98 10.45
C ARG A 56 14.13 -2.69 10.89
N TYR A 57 13.84 -1.60 10.20
CA TYR A 57 14.47 -0.32 10.55
C TYR A 57 13.98 0.20 11.90
N THR A 58 12.70 0.05 12.19
CA THR A 58 12.14 0.48 13.49
C THR A 58 12.45 -0.49 14.62
N LYS A 59 13.09 -1.62 14.33
CA LYS A 59 13.40 -2.68 15.32
C LYS A 59 12.16 -3.15 16.07
N ARG A 60 11.05 -3.25 15.35
CA ARG A 60 9.72 -3.60 15.89
C ARG A 60 9.17 -2.61 16.90
N GLY A 61 9.76 -1.40 16.97
CA GLY A 61 9.21 -0.30 17.75
C GLY A 61 8.05 0.35 17.02
N GLY A 62 7.12 0.94 17.76
CA GLY A 62 5.98 1.63 17.20
C GLY A 62 4.93 0.71 16.61
N GLN A 63 4.02 1.31 15.85
CA GLN A 63 2.91 0.60 15.19
C GLN A 63 2.94 0.89 13.70
N VAL A 64 2.66 -0.12 12.90
CA VAL A 64 2.65 -0.05 11.44
C VAL A 64 1.33 -0.59 10.92
N TRP A 65 0.71 0.15 10.00
CA TRP A 65 -0.50 -0.29 9.32
C TRP A 65 -0.23 -0.40 7.83
N ILE A 66 -0.67 -1.51 7.23
CA ILE A 66 -0.71 -1.69 5.79
C ILE A 66 -2.11 -1.23 5.34
N LYS A 67 -2.18 -0.18 4.53
CA LYS A 67 -3.44 0.43 4.13
C LYS A 67 -3.96 -0.04 2.77
N ILE A 68 -3.24 -0.93 2.11
CA ILE A 68 -3.63 -1.50 0.83
C ILE A 68 -3.68 -3.02 0.93
N PHE A 69 -4.51 -3.63 0.10
CA PHE A 69 -4.64 -5.09 0.07
C PHE A 69 -4.64 -5.59 -1.38
N PRO A 70 -3.88 -6.64 -1.67
CA PRO A 70 -3.80 -7.18 -3.04
C PRO A 70 -5.00 -8.09 -3.33
N ASP A 71 -6.07 -7.51 -3.83
CA ASP A 71 -7.33 -8.21 -4.08
C ASP A 71 -7.58 -8.52 -5.56
N LYS A 72 -6.73 -8.02 -6.46
CA LYS A 72 -6.86 -8.24 -7.89
C LYS A 72 -5.96 -9.39 -8.35
N PRO A 73 -6.51 -10.47 -8.93
CA PRO A 73 -5.68 -11.53 -9.49
C PRO A 73 -5.11 -11.12 -10.84
N VAL A 74 -3.85 -11.45 -11.07
CA VAL A 74 -3.19 -11.26 -12.36
C VAL A 74 -2.84 -12.62 -12.92
N THR A 75 -3.21 -12.82 -14.19
CA THR A 75 -2.93 -14.05 -14.91
C THR A 75 -1.85 -13.80 -15.94
N ALA A 76 -0.92 -14.74 -16.08
CA ALA A 76 0.03 -14.73 -17.16
C ALA A 76 -0.26 -15.92 -18.09
N LYS A 77 -0.16 -15.70 -19.39
CA LYS A 77 -0.25 -16.81 -20.34
C LYS A 77 1.08 -17.56 -20.32
N PRO A 78 1.07 -18.91 -20.19
CA PRO A 78 2.28 -19.68 -20.38
C PRO A 78 2.87 -19.39 -21.76
N ALA A 79 4.19 -19.44 -21.88
CA ALA A 79 4.88 -19.16 -23.13
C ALA A 79 4.42 -20.08 -24.28
N GLU A 80 3.95 -21.26 -23.95
CA GLU A 80 3.47 -22.29 -24.92
C GLU A 80 1.99 -22.14 -25.25
N THR A 81 1.25 -21.23 -24.61
CA THR A 81 -0.17 -21.08 -24.86
C THR A 81 -0.41 -20.34 -26.16
N ARG A 82 -1.18 -20.93 -27.08
CA ARG A 82 -1.57 -20.27 -28.32
C ARG A 82 -2.52 -19.08 -28.01
N MET A 83 -2.41 -18.03 -28.81
CA MET A 83 -3.32 -16.90 -28.73
C MET A 83 -4.76 -17.36 -28.90
N GLY A 84 -5.65 -16.90 -28.02
CA GLY A 84 -7.08 -17.23 -28.08
C GLY A 84 -7.50 -18.43 -27.24
N SER A 85 -6.61 -19.11 -26.56
CA SER A 85 -6.96 -20.26 -25.71
C SER A 85 -7.43 -19.91 -24.30
N GLY A 86 -7.84 -18.64 -24.06
CA GLY A 86 -8.39 -18.20 -22.79
C GLY A 86 -7.35 -17.71 -21.79
N LYS A 87 -7.80 -17.23 -20.65
CA LYS A 87 -6.93 -16.78 -19.57
C LYS A 87 -6.31 -17.95 -18.83
N GLY A 88 -5.03 -17.84 -18.49
CA GLY A 88 -4.36 -18.77 -17.60
C GLY A 88 -4.88 -18.68 -16.17
N ALA A 89 -4.40 -19.55 -15.29
CA ALA A 89 -4.70 -19.47 -13.86
C ALA A 89 -4.09 -18.23 -13.24
N PRO A 90 -4.66 -17.68 -12.15
CA PRO A 90 -4.05 -16.56 -11.44
C PRO A 90 -2.67 -16.95 -10.91
N GLU A 91 -1.65 -16.15 -11.21
CA GLU A 91 -0.28 -16.40 -10.73
C GLU A 91 0.05 -15.59 -9.49
N TYR A 92 -0.50 -14.38 -9.39
CA TYR A 92 -0.21 -13.50 -8.26
C TYR A 92 -1.34 -12.48 -8.08
N TRP A 93 -1.29 -11.79 -6.95
CA TRP A 93 -2.29 -10.82 -6.56
C TRP A 93 -1.66 -9.44 -6.46
N VAL A 94 -2.42 -8.42 -6.84
CA VAL A 94 -1.97 -7.04 -6.82
C VAL A 94 -3.02 -6.12 -6.18
N ALA A 95 -2.51 -5.04 -5.59
CA ALA A 95 -3.34 -3.90 -5.20
C ALA A 95 -3.27 -2.87 -6.32
N VAL A 96 -4.43 -2.39 -6.77
CA VAL A 96 -4.51 -1.30 -7.75
C VAL A 96 -4.47 0.01 -6.97
N VAL A 97 -3.40 0.79 -7.20
CA VAL A 97 -3.16 2.02 -6.45
C VAL A 97 -3.32 3.21 -7.38
N LYS A 98 -4.09 4.21 -6.92
CA LYS A 98 -4.27 5.49 -7.62
C LYS A 98 -3.46 6.57 -6.90
N PRO A 99 -3.08 7.66 -7.60
CA PRO A 99 -2.38 8.77 -6.94
C PRO A 99 -3.17 9.31 -5.75
N GLY A 100 -2.48 9.57 -4.65
CA GLY A 100 -3.08 10.05 -3.41
C GLY A 100 -3.36 8.96 -2.39
N ARG A 101 -3.31 7.68 -2.77
CA ARG A 101 -3.57 6.58 -1.85
C ARG A 101 -2.45 6.45 -0.84
N VAL A 102 -2.79 6.37 0.45
CA VAL A 102 -1.84 6.06 1.52
C VAL A 102 -1.60 4.55 1.53
N LEU A 103 -0.34 4.16 1.47
CA LEU A 103 0.06 2.75 1.37
C LEU A 103 0.39 2.15 2.74
N PHE A 104 1.14 2.88 3.55
CA PHE A 104 1.56 2.47 4.88
C PHE A 104 1.43 3.66 5.83
N GLU A 105 1.13 3.36 7.10
CA GLU A 105 1.15 4.36 8.17
C GLU A 105 2.02 3.85 9.30
N ILE A 106 2.66 4.77 10.01
CA ILE A 106 3.53 4.45 11.14
C ILE A 106 3.28 5.44 12.29
N LYS A 107 3.35 4.96 13.51
CA LYS A 107 3.10 5.74 14.73
C LYS A 107 4.06 5.30 15.85
N ASP A 108 4.24 6.18 16.82
CA ASP A 108 5.00 5.93 18.05
C ASP A 108 6.49 5.67 17.78
N VAL A 109 7.05 6.36 16.80
CA VAL A 109 8.49 6.39 16.52
C VAL A 109 8.93 7.83 16.30
N PRO A 110 10.21 8.15 16.56
CA PRO A 110 10.72 9.50 16.25
C PRO A 110 10.60 9.83 14.77
N GLU A 111 10.43 11.13 14.46
CA GLU A 111 10.27 11.58 13.08
C GLU A 111 11.39 11.09 12.16
N GLU A 112 12.64 11.22 12.58
CA GLU A 112 13.80 10.78 11.78
C GLU A 112 13.73 9.29 11.47
N THR A 113 13.39 8.48 12.47
CA THR A 113 13.24 7.04 12.31
C THR A 113 12.08 6.71 11.37
N ALA A 114 10.95 7.39 11.54
CA ALA A 114 9.78 7.16 10.68
C ALA A 114 10.07 7.51 9.22
N ARG A 115 10.71 8.65 8.97
CA ARG A 115 11.04 9.08 7.61
C ARG A 115 12.01 8.14 6.94
N GLU A 116 13.05 7.70 7.63
CA GLU A 116 14.02 6.76 7.08
C GLU A 116 13.40 5.38 6.84
N ALA A 117 12.59 4.89 7.75
CA ALA A 117 11.88 3.62 7.57
C ALA A 117 10.97 3.65 6.35
N LEU A 118 10.20 4.73 6.18
CA LEU A 118 9.32 4.89 5.02
C LEU A 118 10.12 5.03 3.71
N ARG A 119 11.25 5.72 3.75
CA ARG A 119 12.14 5.82 2.60
C ARG A 119 12.65 4.44 2.16
N LEU A 120 13.10 3.63 3.10
CA LEU A 120 13.56 2.27 2.81
C LEU A 120 12.43 1.40 2.26
N ALA A 121 11.24 1.53 2.82
CA ALA A 121 10.07 0.82 2.31
C ALA A 121 9.74 1.23 0.87
N SER A 122 9.86 2.52 0.55
CA SER A 122 9.57 3.02 -0.79
C SER A 122 10.47 2.41 -1.87
N HIS A 123 11.69 2.05 -1.52
CA HIS A 123 12.62 1.40 -2.45
C HIS A 123 12.18 -0.01 -2.87
N LYS A 124 11.27 -0.63 -2.13
CA LYS A 124 10.72 -1.94 -2.44
C LYS A 124 9.46 -1.86 -3.30
N LEU A 125 8.96 -0.66 -3.54
CA LEU A 125 7.73 -0.43 -4.28
C LEU A 125 8.03 0.03 -5.72
N PRO A 126 7.15 -0.30 -6.69
CA PRO A 126 7.42 -0.01 -8.10
C PRO A 126 6.98 1.38 -8.56
N LEU A 127 6.50 2.22 -7.66
CA LEU A 127 5.94 3.52 -8.00
C LEU A 127 6.59 4.62 -7.18
N LYS A 128 6.40 5.86 -7.64
CA LYS A 128 6.84 7.03 -6.90
C LYS A 128 5.90 7.32 -5.74
N THR A 129 6.49 7.66 -4.62
CA THR A 129 5.78 7.93 -3.37
C THR A 129 6.32 9.18 -2.71
N LYS A 130 5.56 9.71 -1.76
CA LYS A 130 6.01 10.78 -0.88
C LYS A 130 5.67 10.44 0.55
N ILE A 131 6.45 10.97 1.49
CA ILE A 131 6.19 10.80 2.91
C ILE A 131 5.29 11.94 3.34
N ILE A 132 4.19 11.59 3.99
CA ILE A 132 3.24 12.57 4.55
C ILE A 132 3.27 12.49 6.07
N GLN A 133 2.99 13.62 6.69
CA GLN A 133 2.94 13.76 8.13
C GLN A 133 1.57 14.29 8.53
N ARG A 134 1.05 13.84 9.67
CA ARG A 134 -0.19 14.38 10.21
C ARG A 134 0.03 15.86 10.57
N GLU A 135 -0.87 16.72 10.09
CA GLU A 135 -0.78 18.14 10.35
C GLU A 135 -1.04 18.46 11.82
N ALA A 136 -0.42 19.55 12.32
CA ALA A 136 -0.55 19.96 13.70
C ALA A 136 -2.01 20.29 14.09
N ASP A 137 -2.80 20.79 13.13
CA ASP A 137 -4.21 21.11 13.37
C ASP A 137 -5.05 19.84 13.55
N ASP A 138 -4.76 18.79 12.82
CA ASP A 138 -5.42 17.49 12.99
C ASP A 138 -5.09 16.89 14.37
N ALA A 139 -3.84 16.98 14.78
CA ALA A 139 -3.40 16.51 16.09
C ALA A 139 -4.06 17.28 17.24
N LYS A 140 -4.23 18.61 17.08
CA LYS A 140 -4.92 19.45 18.05
C LYS A 140 -6.40 19.10 18.17
N THR A 141 -7.05 18.77 17.06
CA THR A 141 -8.45 18.39 17.06
C THR A 141 -8.67 17.09 17.83
N GLU A 142 -7.79 16.13 17.69
CA GLU A 142 -7.86 14.88 18.45
C GLU A 142 -7.58 15.10 19.94
N ALA A 143 -6.58 15.89 20.28
CA ALA A 143 -6.25 16.21 21.65
C ALA A 143 -7.35 17.06 22.32
N GLY A 144 -7.96 18.00 21.57
CA GLY A 144 -9.06 18.83 22.06
C GLY A 144 -10.35 18.05 22.31
N GLY A 145 -10.54 16.90 21.67
CA GLY A 145 -11.67 16.02 21.88
C GLY A 145 -11.61 15.27 23.21
N GLU A 146 -10.44 15.13 23.79
CA GLU A 146 -10.26 14.43 25.07
C GLU A 146 -10.44 15.34 26.29
N GLU A 147 -10.38 16.66 26.12
CA GLU A 147 -10.54 17.63 27.19
C GLU A 147 -11.99 18.08 27.41
N GLN A 148 -12.93 17.60 26.64
CA GLN A 148 -14.35 17.87 26.83
C GLN A 148 -15.05 16.62 27.38
#